data_a6fa6b8b154f2a1cc12a914a5337a8d5
#
_entry.id   a6fa6b8b154f2a1cc12a914a5337a8d5
#
_cell.length_a   1.000
_cell.length_b   1.000
_cell.length_c   1.000
_cell.angle_alpha   90.00
_cell.angle_beta   90.00
_cell.angle_gamma   90.00
#
_symmetry.space_group_name_H-M   'P 1'
#
loop_
_entity.id
_entity.type
_entity.pdbx_description
1 polymer ?
#
loop_
_entity_poly.entity_id
_entity_poly.type
_entity_poly.pdbx_seq_one_letter_code
_entity_poly.pdbx_strand_id
1 'polypeptide(L)'
;MVRSRSTQAHEKVLRAALYLFAERGIEAASMDAIAHQSGVSKATIYNHWEDKEALLLEVMCYIHGLDRQREDVDTGDLRRDLATVLTRRHPEEFDELHQRIVPALIAYSATHDEFGKAWRNRVMDPPRTAIRTILRRAIERGLLPRKLNIEHSIPLLLGPVLYIHIFPGESHLTKDDIGPAAAEEFCRAFAIEKAALAVNKKKRAEKKQSKPKR
;
A
#
# COMPACT_ATOMS: atom_id res chain seq x y z
N MET A 1 17.78 -13.93 15.94
CA MET A 1 18.79 -13.21 15.12
C MET A 1 19.07 -11.85 15.77
N VAL A 2 20.30 -11.58 16.18
CA VAL A 2 20.69 -10.27 16.74
C VAL A 2 20.80 -9.30 15.55
N ARG A 3 19.93 -8.28 15.52
CA ARG A 3 20.02 -7.19 14.51
C ARG A 3 21.36 -6.46 14.68
N SER A 4 22.04 -6.17 13.59
CA SER A 4 23.32 -5.44 13.63
C SER A 4 23.10 -4.04 14.23
N ARG A 5 24.13 -3.44 14.86
CA ARG A 5 24.06 -2.04 15.38
C ARG A 5 23.66 -1.04 14.31
N SER A 6 24.09 -1.26 13.06
CA SER A 6 23.74 -0.44 11.90
C SER A 6 22.24 -0.51 11.60
N THR A 7 21.63 -1.70 11.62
CA THR A 7 20.18 -1.87 11.37
C THR A 7 19.34 -1.21 12.47
N GLN A 8 19.78 -1.26 13.73
CA GLN A 8 19.08 -0.59 14.82
C GLN A 8 19.16 0.93 14.73
N ALA A 9 20.32 1.49 14.37
CA ALA A 9 20.49 2.93 14.18
C ALA A 9 19.61 3.42 13.02
N HIS A 10 19.59 2.69 11.91
CA HIS A 10 18.77 2.97 10.74
C HIS A 10 17.26 3.03 11.12
N GLU A 11 16.75 2.00 11.80
CA GLU A 11 15.36 1.95 12.25
C GLU A 11 15.00 3.09 13.21
N LYS A 12 15.91 3.48 14.13
CA LYS A 12 15.72 4.63 15.02
C LYS A 12 15.54 5.94 14.24
N VAL A 13 16.34 6.14 13.20
CA VAL A 13 16.24 7.34 12.35
C VAL A 13 14.90 7.37 11.62
N LEU A 14 14.48 6.24 11.01
CA LEU A 14 13.21 6.17 10.29
C LEU A 14 12.01 6.45 11.20
N ARG A 15 12.00 5.90 12.43
CA ARG A 15 10.93 6.17 13.41
C ARG A 15 10.92 7.61 13.89
N ALA A 16 12.09 8.19 14.18
CA ALA A 16 12.20 9.60 14.58
C ALA A 16 11.78 10.54 13.45
N ALA A 17 12.17 10.25 12.21
CA ALA A 17 11.79 11.03 11.04
C ALA A 17 10.27 10.95 10.80
N LEU A 18 9.67 9.76 10.84
CA LEU A 18 8.22 9.60 10.74
C LEU A 18 7.47 10.45 11.75
N TYR A 19 7.88 10.37 13.02
CA TYR A 19 7.28 11.15 14.09
C TYR A 19 7.36 12.66 13.80
N LEU A 20 8.54 13.17 13.46
CA LEU A 20 8.76 14.60 13.21
C LEU A 20 8.03 15.09 11.96
N PHE A 21 7.97 14.30 10.90
CA PHE A 21 7.20 14.65 9.69
C PHE A 21 5.69 14.70 9.97
N ALA A 22 5.18 13.79 10.79
CA ALA A 22 3.77 13.76 11.15
C ALA A 22 3.38 14.89 12.13
N GLU A 23 4.25 15.22 13.10
CA GLU A 23 3.96 16.21 14.13
C GLU A 23 4.23 17.66 13.70
N ARG A 24 5.32 17.90 12.96
CA ARG A 24 5.77 19.25 12.59
C ARG A 24 5.49 19.60 11.13
N GLY A 25 5.12 18.60 10.32
CA GLY A 25 5.04 18.71 8.88
C GLY A 25 6.40 18.50 8.18
N ILE A 26 6.32 18.20 6.88
CA ILE A 26 7.50 17.84 6.05
C ILE A 26 8.48 19.01 5.96
N GLU A 27 7.98 20.25 5.77
CA GLU A 27 8.82 21.42 5.61
C GLU A 27 9.59 21.78 6.89
N ALA A 28 8.92 21.75 8.04
CA ALA A 28 9.48 22.17 9.32
C ALA A 28 10.39 21.12 9.97
N ALA A 29 10.28 19.85 9.58
CA ALA A 29 11.19 18.83 10.06
C ALA A 29 12.59 19.00 9.45
N SER A 30 13.63 19.06 10.29
CA SER A 30 15.02 19.20 9.88
C SER A 30 15.82 17.95 10.18
N MET A 31 16.89 17.71 9.40
CA MET A 31 17.84 16.62 9.65
C MET A 31 18.48 16.72 11.04
N ASP A 32 18.62 17.93 11.57
CA ASP A 32 19.14 18.20 12.92
C ASP A 32 18.18 17.74 14.00
N ALA A 33 16.90 18.04 13.84
CA ALA A 33 15.87 17.58 14.76
C ALA A 33 15.74 16.06 14.74
N ILE A 34 15.88 15.44 13.55
CA ILE A 34 15.86 14.00 13.40
C ILE A 34 17.07 13.35 14.08
N ALA A 35 18.26 13.92 13.91
CA ALA A 35 19.48 13.45 14.58
C ALA A 35 19.32 13.50 16.11
N HIS A 36 18.83 14.61 16.63
CA HIS A 36 18.59 14.80 18.06
C HIS A 36 17.55 13.79 18.58
N GLN A 37 16.42 13.63 17.88
CA GLN A 37 15.32 12.75 18.27
C GLN A 37 15.70 11.25 18.22
N SER A 38 16.49 10.86 17.21
CA SER A 38 16.91 9.46 17.02
C SER A 38 18.09 9.07 17.91
N GLY A 39 18.86 10.06 18.42
CA GLY A 39 20.13 9.84 19.11
C GLY A 39 21.24 9.30 18.19
N VAL A 40 21.08 9.49 16.86
CA VAL A 40 22.06 9.09 15.85
C VAL A 40 22.78 10.32 15.32
N SER A 41 24.12 10.25 15.16
CA SER A 41 24.91 11.39 14.71
C SER A 41 24.49 11.85 13.31
N LYS A 42 24.55 13.17 13.03
CA LYS A 42 24.30 13.72 11.70
C LYS A 42 25.14 13.04 10.63
N ALA A 43 26.43 12.83 10.90
CA ALA A 43 27.33 12.16 9.96
C ALA A 43 26.83 10.78 9.57
N THR A 44 26.33 10.00 10.55
CA THR A 44 25.74 8.69 10.29
C THR A 44 24.47 8.80 9.44
N ILE A 45 23.62 9.79 9.69
CA ILE A 45 22.40 10.00 8.92
C ILE A 45 22.73 10.37 7.48
N TYR A 46 23.63 11.35 7.25
CA TYR A 46 24.02 11.77 5.91
C TYR A 46 24.81 10.70 5.12
N ASN A 47 25.40 9.72 5.79
CA ASN A 47 25.99 8.55 5.10
C ASN A 47 24.94 7.62 4.48
N HIS A 48 23.67 7.69 4.95
CA HIS A 48 22.57 6.84 4.44
C HIS A 48 21.59 7.62 3.56
N TRP A 49 21.36 8.89 3.87
CA TRP A 49 20.38 9.74 3.17
C TRP A 49 21.02 11.07 2.80
N GLU A 50 21.09 11.35 1.52
CA GLU A 50 21.66 12.58 0.98
C GLU A 50 20.94 13.82 1.50
N ASP A 51 19.60 13.73 1.61
CA ASP A 51 18.75 14.82 2.03
C ASP A 51 17.49 14.33 2.77
N LYS A 52 16.65 15.28 3.15
CA LYS A 52 15.37 15.06 3.84
C LYS A 52 14.36 14.30 2.97
N GLU A 53 14.35 14.54 1.68
CA GLU A 53 13.43 13.91 0.73
C GLU A 53 13.75 12.43 0.52
N ALA A 54 15.04 12.09 0.41
CA ALA A 54 15.50 10.71 0.37
C ALA A 54 15.10 9.93 1.64
N LEU A 55 15.26 10.56 2.81
CA LEU A 55 14.83 10.00 4.08
C LEU A 55 13.30 9.84 4.14
N LEU A 56 12.54 10.84 3.71
CA LEU A 56 11.07 10.79 3.68
C LEU A 56 10.56 9.64 2.80
N LEU A 57 11.14 9.44 1.61
CA LEU A 57 10.81 8.32 0.73
C LEU A 57 11.08 6.98 1.41
N GLU A 58 12.20 6.85 2.10
CA GLU A 58 12.55 5.60 2.78
C GLU A 58 11.67 5.34 4.00
N VAL A 59 11.29 6.39 4.75
CA VAL A 59 10.28 6.29 5.81
C VAL A 59 8.98 5.69 5.26
N MET A 60 8.53 6.14 4.12
CA MET A 60 7.30 5.61 3.51
C MET A 60 7.47 4.17 3.02
N CYS A 61 8.62 3.84 2.42
CA CYS A 61 8.94 2.45 2.07
C CYS A 61 8.96 1.54 3.31
N TYR A 62 9.56 2.00 4.39
CA TYR A 62 9.63 1.28 5.66
C TYR A 62 8.24 1.01 6.26
N ILE A 63 7.40 2.05 6.37
CA ILE A 63 6.04 1.93 6.90
C ILE A 63 5.22 0.93 6.08
N HIS A 64 5.26 1.04 4.77
CA HIS A 64 4.49 0.18 3.87
C HIS A 64 5.14 -1.18 3.61
N GLY A 65 6.31 -1.46 4.20
CA GLY A 65 7.05 -2.71 3.98
C GLY A 65 7.39 -2.94 2.51
N LEU A 66 7.72 -1.86 1.77
CA LEU A 66 8.02 -1.94 0.33
C LEU A 66 9.40 -2.55 0.05
N ASP A 67 10.30 -2.52 1.04
CA ASP A 67 11.63 -3.10 0.95
C ASP A 67 11.63 -4.63 1.15
N ARG A 68 10.49 -5.20 1.49
CA ARG A 68 10.32 -6.65 1.64
C ARG A 68 9.82 -7.25 0.34
N GLN A 69 10.36 -8.43 -0.01
CA GLN A 69 9.85 -9.19 -1.15
C GLN A 69 8.36 -9.48 -0.94
N ARG A 70 7.53 -8.98 -1.83
CA ARG A 70 6.07 -9.17 -1.76
C ARG A 70 5.70 -10.44 -2.49
N GLU A 71 4.96 -11.30 -1.82
CA GLU A 71 4.35 -12.45 -2.47
C GLU A 71 3.31 -11.98 -3.50
N ASP A 72 3.33 -12.62 -4.64
CA ASP A 72 2.32 -12.40 -5.67
C ASP A 72 0.99 -12.98 -5.18
N VAL A 73 -0.05 -12.16 -5.25
CA VAL A 73 -1.40 -12.56 -4.82
C VAL A 73 -2.11 -13.23 -5.99
N ASP A 74 -2.34 -14.54 -5.87
CA ASP A 74 -3.08 -15.32 -6.87
C ASP A 74 -3.82 -16.50 -6.19
N THR A 75 -4.96 -16.21 -5.58
CA THR A 75 -5.81 -17.22 -4.97
C THR A 75 -6.77 -17.87 -5.96
N GLY A 76 -6.81 -17.39 -7.20
CA GLY A 76 -7.79 -17.76 -8.22
C GLY A 76 -9.17 -17.12 -8.02
N ASP A 77 -9.33 -16.25 -7.04
CA ASP A 77 -10.53 -15.48 -6.76
C ASP A 77 -10.24 -14.01 -6.89
N LEU A 78 -10.72 -13.40 -7.98
CA LEU A 78 -10.44 -12.00 -8.32
C LEU A 78 -10.78 -11.03 -7.19
N ARG A 79 -11.94 -11.22 -6.55
CA ARG A 79 -12.41 -10.35 -5.47
C ARG A 79 -11.48 -10.42 -4.27
N ARG A 80 -11.10 -11.64 -3.88
CA ARG A 80 -10.19 -11.88 -2.77
C ARG A 80 -8.81 -11.32 -3.06
N ASP A 81 -8.32 -11.49 -4.28
CA ASP A 81 -6.99 -11.00 -4.68
C ASP A 81 -6.95 -9.47 -4.66
N LEU A 82 -7.96 -8.81 -5.22
CA LEU A 82 -8.10 -7.35 -5.17
C LEU A 82 -8.25 -6.84 -3.72
N ALA A 83 -9.15 -7.44 -2.94
CA ALA A 83 -9.35 -7.06 -1.54
C ALA A 83 -8.03 -7.18 -0.75
N THR A 84 -7.26 -8.26 -0.94
CA THR A 84 -5.97 -8.47 -0.28
C THR A 84 -4.98 -7.34 -0.57
N VAL A 85 -4.89 -6.88 -1.83
CA VAL A 85 -3.97 -5.80 -2.21
C VAL A 85 -4.47 -4.45 -1.70
N LEU A 86 -5.77 -4.19 -1.76
CA LEU A 86 -6.38 -2.92 -1.35
C LEU A 86 -6.42 -2.74 0.19
N THR A 87 -6.40 -3.85 0.95
CA THR A 87 -6.39 -3.85 2.43
C THR A 87 -4.97 -3.93 3.00
N ARG A 88 -3.92 -4.01 2.15
CA ARG A 88 -2.54 -4.06 2.63
C ARG A 88 -2.23 -2.84 3.49
N ARG A 89 -1.86 -3.11 4.75
CA ARG A 89 -1.62 -2.10 5.77
C ARG A 89 -0.17 -1.99 6.14
N HIS A 90 0.16 -0.83 6.65
CA HIS A 90 1.30 -0.65 7.53
C HIS A 90 0.98 -1.22 8.93
N PRO A 91 2.00 -1.49 9.77
CA PRO A 91 1.79 -1.92 11.16
C PRO A 91 0.92 -0.92 11.93
N GLU A 92 0.02 -1.41 12.78
CA GLU A 92 -0.92 -0.59 13.57
C GLU A 92 -0.22 0.49 14.40
N GLU A 93 1.00 0.23 14.86
CA GLU A 93 1.82 1.21 15.59
C GLU A 93 2.09 2.51 14.82
N PHE A 94 1.90 2.52 13.49
CA PHE A 94 2.09 3.68 12.63
C PHE A 94 0.77 4.32 12.15
N ASP A 95 -0.39 3.78 12.53
CA ASP A 95 -1.69 4.22 12.02
C ASP A 95 -1.93 5.71 12.20
N GLU A 96 -1.73 6.22 13.39
CA GLU A 96 -1.96 7.63 13.71
C GLU A 96 -0.98 8.55 12.95
N LEU A 97 0.30 8.20 12.94
CA LEU A 97 1.33 8.99 12.26
C LEU A 97 1.12 8.95 10.74
N HIS A 98 0.73 7.79 10.21
CA HIS A 98 0.41 7.64 8.79
C HIS A 98 -0.78 8.50 8.37
N GLN A 99 -1.84 8.56 9.18
CA GLN A 99 -3.00 9.42 8.89
C GLN A 99 -2.64 10.90 8.84
N ARG A 100 -1.72 11.33 9.70
CA ARG A 100 -1.28 12.73 9.75
C ARG A 100 -0.36 13.09 8.57
N ILE A 101 0.55 12.18 8.19
CA ILE A 101 1.55 12.47 7.17
C ILE A 101 1.01 12.37 5.73
N VAL A 102 0.07 11.47 5.43
CA VAL A 102 -0.35 11.20 4.06
C VAL A 102 -0.95 12.41 3.34
N PRO A 103 -1.86 13.20 3.93
CA PRO A 103 -2.38 14.40 3.27
C PRO A 103 -1.27 15.42 2.96
N ALA A 104 -0.36 15.66 3.92
CA ALA A 104 0.77 16.57 3.72
C ALA A 104 1.73 16.06 2.64
N LEU A 105 1.96 14.76 2.58
CA LEU A 105 2.82 14.11 1.61
C LEU A 105 2.26 14.20 0.18
N ILE A 106 0.95 14.02 0.02
CA ILE A 106 0.27 14.19 -1.28
C ILE A 106 0.42 15.63 -1.76
N ALA A 107 0.15 16.63 -0.88
CA ALA A 107 0.32 18.04 -1.20
C ALA A 107 1.79 18.38 -1.54
N TYR A 108 2.75 17.87 -0.76
CA TYR A 108 4.17 18.05 -0.99
C TYR A 108 4.61 17.48 -2.35
N SER A 109 4.16 16.27 -2.66
CA SER A 109 4.48 15.59 -3.92
C SER A 109 3.91 16.28 -5.16
N ALA A 110 2.86 17.09 -5.00
CA ALA A 110 2.26 17.87 -6.09
C ALA A 110 3.02 19.16 -6.40
N THR A 111 3.81 19.69 -5.46
CA THR A 111 4.55 20.94 -5.59
C THR A 111 6.07 20.75 -5.73
N HIS A 112 6.58 19.56 -5.51
CA HIS A 112 7.99 19.18 -5.59
C HIS A 112 8.19 18.09 -6.65
N ASP A 113 8.44 18.50 -7.89
CA ASP A 113 8.40 17.61 -9.07
C ASP A 113 9.30 16.38 -8.97
N GLU A 114 10.55 16.54 -8.56
CA GLU A 114 11.51 15.42 -8.46
C GLU A 114 11.11 14.45 -7.33
N PHE A 115 10.75 14.97 -6.18
CA PHE A 115 10.20 14.16 -5.10
C PHE A 115 8.91 13.45 -5.54
N GLY A 116 8.01 14.16 -6.21
CA GLY A 116 6.75 13.61 -6.70
C GLY A 116 6.97 12.46 -7.70
N LYS A 117 7.98 12.54 -8.57
CA LYS A 117 8.37 11.44 -9.47
C LYS A 117 8.90 10.25 -8.67
N ALA A 118 9.82 10.49 -7.73
CA ALA A 118 10.39 9.45 -6.89
C ALA A 118 9.32 8.77 -6.02
N TRP A 119 8.43 9.56 -5.43
CA TRP A 119 7.27 9.09 -4.67
C TRP A 119 6.36 8.17 -5.49
N ARG A 120 5.97 8.60 -6.70
CA ARG A 120 5.15 7.79 -7.59
C ARG A 120 5.82 6.45 -7.92
N ASN A 121 7.10 6.47 -8.24
CA ASN A 121 7.83 5.27 -8.67
C ASN A 121 8.09 4.29 -7.51
N ARG A 122 8.51 4.79 -6.35
CA ARG A 122 8.92 3.92 -5.23
C ARG A 122 7.76 3.49 -4.34
N VAL A 123 6.75 4.33 -4.16
CA VAL A 123 5.69 4.09 -3.18
C VAL A 123 4.34 3.78 -3.85
N MET A 124 3.96 4.56 -4.86
CA MET A 124 2.66 4.39 -5.50
C MET A 124 2.62 3.29 -6.56
N ASP A 125 3.73 3.02 -7.23
CA ASP A 125 3.77 2.04 -8.33
C ASP A 125 3.69 0.57 -7.90
N PRO A 126 4.27 0.12 -6.78
CA PRO A 126 4.14 -1.27 -6.34
C PRO A 126 2.70 -1.77 -6.18
N PRO A 127 1.78 -1.09 -5.48
CA PRO A 127 0.38 -1.50 -5.42
C PRO A 127 -0.33 -1.43 -6.77
N ARG A 128 -0.02 -0.43 -7.61
CA ARG A 128 -0.56 -0.33 -8.97
C ARG A 128 -0.14 -1.51 -9.84
N THR A 129 1.11 -1.91 -9.75
CA THR A 129 1.66 -3.06 -10.48
C THR A 129 1.01 -4.37 -10.02
N ALA A 130 0.78 -4.55 -8.71
CA ALA A 130 0.07 -5.70 -8.20
C ALA A 130 -1.37 -5.78 -8.75
N ILE A 131 -2.12 -4.67 -8.70
CA ILE A 131 -3.47 -4.59 -9.27
C ILE A 131 -3.44 -4.87 -10.78
N ARG A 132 -2.52 -4.25 -11.53
CA ARG A 132 -2.35 -4.49 -12.98
C ARG A 132 -2.16 -5.97 -13.29
N THR A 133 -1.34 -6.66 -12.51
CA THR A 133 -1.07 -8.10 -12.67
C THR A 133 -2.32 -8.93 -12.39
N ILE A 134 -3.07 -8.64 -11.33
CA ILE A 134 -4.32 -9.33 -10.99
C ILE A 134 -5.35 -9.14 -12.10
N LEU A 135 -5.55 -7.89 -12.58
CA LEU A 135 -6.53 -7.60 -13.63
C LEU A 135 -6.16 -8.27 -14.95
N ARG A 136 -4.88 -8.29 -15.33
CA ARG A 136 -4.41 -8.98 -16.53
C ARG A 136 -4.72 -10.47 -16.47
N ARG A 137 -4.37 -11.13 -15.36
CA ARG A 137 -4.70 -12.56 -15.14
C ARG A 137 -6.19 -12.81 -15.17
N ALA A 138 -6.99 -11.93 -14.60
CA ALA A 138 -8.45 -12.06 -14.61
C ALA A 138 -9.03 -11.96 -16.04
N ILE A 139 -8.48 -11.09 -16.89
CA ILE A 139 -8.85 -11.01 -18.31
C ILE A 139 -8.44 -12.30 -19.04
N GLU A 140 -7.24 -12.80 -18.84
CA GLU A 140 -6.73 -14.03 -19.43
C GLU A 140 -7.59 -15.26 -19.04
N ARG A 141 -8.05 -15.30 -17.79
CA ARG A 141 -8.95 -16.36 -17.27
C ARG A 141 -10.42 -16.16 -17.68
N GLY A 142 -10.76 -15.09 -18.40
CA GLY A 142 -12.13 -14.78 -18.81
C GLY A 142 -13.03 -14.35 -17.66
N LEU A 143 -12.48 -13.90 -16.53
CA LEU A 143 -13.22 -13.36 -15.39
C LEU A 143 -13.63 -11.90 -15.62
N LEU A 144 -12.86 -11.18 -16.44
CA LEU A 144 -13.10 -9.79 -16.84
C LEU A 144 -13.18 -9.66 -18.38
N PRO A 145 -13.87 -8.65 -18.89
CA PRO A 145 -13.96 -8.40 -20.33
C PRO A 145 -12.59 -8.15 -20.97
N ARG A 146 -12.33 -8.73 -22.14
CA ARG A 146 -11.08 -8.51 -22.88
C ARG A 146 -10.79 -7.05 -23.24
N LYS A 147 -11.85 -6.22 -23.34
CA LYS A 147 -11.77 -4.79 -23.66
C LYS A 147 -11.64 -3.89 -22.42
N LEU A 148 -11.54 -4.47 -21.20
CA LEU A 148 -11.39 -3.69 -19.99
C LEU A 148 -10.11 -2.85 -20.04
N ASN A 149 -10.24 -1.55 -19.80
CA ASN A 149 -9.09 -0.67 -19.69
C ASN A 149 -8.48 -0.80 -18.28
N ILE A 150 -7.37 -1.53 -18.19
CA ILE A 150 -6.67 -1.79 -16.91
C ILE A 150 -6.20 -0.48 -16.27
N GLU A 151 -5.63 0.44 -17.05
CA GLU A 151 -5.10 1.71 -16.50
C GLU A 151 -6.22 2.62 -15.96
N HIS A 152 -7.43 2.51 -16.51
CA HIS A 152 -8.60 3.19 -15.97
C HIS A 152 -9.17 2.47 -14.73
N SER A 153 -9.04 1.17 -14.68
CA SER A 153 -9.52 0.36 -13.54
C SER A 153 -8.71 0.59 -12.25
N ILE A 154 -7.42 0.90 -12.37
CA ILE A 154 -6.54 1.13 -11.22
C ILE A 154 -7.02 2.30 -10.35
N PRO A 155 -7.28 3.52 -10.89
CA PRO A 155 -7.80 4.61 -10.07
C PRO A 155 -9.22 4.35 -9.54
N LEU A 156 -10.06 3.58 -10.21
CA LEU A 156 -11.37 3.17 -9.67
C LEU A 156 -11.22 2.31 -8.42
N LEU A 157 -10.22 1.44 -8.37
CA LEU A 157 -9.94 0.58 -7.20
C LEU A 157 -9.22 1.31 -6.07
N LEU A 158 -8.26 2.18 -6.40
CA LEU A 158 -7.45 2.89 -5.40
C LEU A 158 -8.11 4.17 -4.90
N GLY A 159 -9.00 4.79 -5.68
CA GLY A 159 -9.66 6.06 -5.34
C GLY A 159 -10.38 6.03 -3.99
N PRO A 160 -11.25 5.06 -3.72
CA PRO A 160 -11.92 4.96 -2.42
C PRO A 160 -10.93 4.82 -1.25
N VAL A 161 -9.86 4.03 -1.42
CA VAL A 161 -8.82 3.85 -0.40
C VAL A 161 -8.08 5.16 -0.14
N LEU A 162 -7.71 5.90 -1.18
CA LEU A 162 -7.05 7.20 -1.05
C LEU A 162 -7.97 8.24 -0.43
N TYR A 163 -9.26 8.23 -0.79
CA TYR A 163 -10.25 9.19 -0.29
C TYR A 163 -10.32 9.20 1.24
N ILE A 164 -10.43 8.04 1.87
CA ILE A 164 -10.51 7.96 3.34
C ILE A 164 -9.21 8.35 4.06
N HIS A 165 -8.06 8.29 3.36
CA HIS A 165 -6.78 8.76 3.90
C HIS A 165 -6.63 10.28 3.80
N ILE A 166 -7.22 10.91 2.78
CA ILE A 166 -7.18 12.36 2.58
C ILE A 166 -8.23 13.06 3.43
N PHE A 167 -9.42 12.45 3.57
CA PHE A 167 -10.57 13.01 4.29
C PHE A 167 -10.98 12.09 5.45
N PRO A 168 -10.17 11.99 6.51
CA PRO A 168 -10.50 11.16 7.66
C PRO A 168 -11.76 11.69 8.36
N GLY A 169 -12.69 10.80 8.69
CA GLY A 169 -13.92 11.13 9.41
C GLY A 169 -15.14 11.46 8.54
N GLU A 170 -15.00 11.60 7.23
CA GLU A 170 -16.14 11.81 6.32
C GLU A 170 -16.85 10.51 5.89
N SER A 171 -16.24 9.36 6.15
CA SER A 171 -16.77 8.05 5.78
C SER A 171 -17.13 7.24 7.02
N HIS A 172 -18.26 6.53 6.97
CA HIS A 172 -18.61 5.50 7.96
C HIS A 172 -17.83 4.18 7.73
N LEU A 173 -17.15 4.05 6.59
CA LEU A 173 -16.31 2.90 6.28
C LEU A 173 -14.95 3.05 6.95
N THR A 174 -14.51 1.98 7.60
CA THR A 174 -13.17 1.92 8.16
C THR A 174 -12.15 1.62 7.07
N LYS A 175 -10.87 1.76 7.41
CA LYS A 175 -9.78 1.35 6.51
C LYS A 175 -9.84 -0.15 6.20
N ASP A 176 -10.42 -0.97 7.09
CA ASP A 176 -10.60 -2.41 6.89
C ASP A 176 -11.71 -2.71 5.90
N ASP A 177 -12.74 -1.90 5.87
CA ASP A 177 -13.93 -2.15 5.06
C ASP A 177 -13.77 -1.63 3.63
N ILE A 178 -13.03 -0.52 3.43
CA ILE A 178 -12.98 0.17 2.14
C ILE A 178 -12.32 -0.65 1.05
N GLY A 179 -11.24 -1.37 1.36
CA GLY A 179 -10.55 -2.22 0.38
C GLY A 179 -11.43 -3.37 -0.13
N PRO A 180 -12.02 -4.18 0.77
CA PRO A 180 -12.98 -5.21 0.39
C PRO A 180 -14.21 -4.65 -0.32
N ALA A 181 -14.75 -3.51 0.12
CA ALA A 181 -15.89 -2.87 -0.53
C ALA A 181 -15.56 -2.42 -1.96
N ALA A 182 -14.41 -1.77 -2.18
CA ALA A 182 -13.97 -1.36 -3.51
C ALA A 182 -13.77 -2.57 -4.45
N ALA A 183 -13.19 -3.66 -3.95
CA ALA A 183 -13.05 -4.90 -4.70
C ALA A 183 -14.40 -5.53 -5.07
N GLU A 184 -15.35 -5.53 -4.12
CA GLU A 184 -16.72 -6.04 -4.33
C GLU A 184 -17.44 -5.24 -5.40
N GLU A 185 -17.47 -3.90 -5.26
CA GLU A 185 -18.17 -3.03 -6.21
C GLU A 185 -17.54 -3.10 -7.61
N PHE A 186 -16.21 -3.16 -7.69
CA PHE A 186 -15.51 -3.35 -8.95
C PHE A 186 -15.90 -4.69 -9.62
N CYS A 187 -15.90 -5.77 -8.87
CA CYS A 187 -16.29 -7.08 -9.39
C CYS A 187 -17.78 -7.10 -9.79
N ARG A 188 -18.65 -6.45 -9.03
CA ARG A 188 -20.08 -6.32 -9.38
C ARG A 188 -20.28 -5.57 -10.70
N ALA A 189 -19.48 -4.52 -10.95
CA ALA A 189 -19.59 -3.71 -12.15
C ALA A 189 -18.99 -4.38 -13.41
N PHE A 190 -17.91 -5.14 -13.26
CA PHE A 190 -17.10 -5.56 -14.40
C PHE A 190 -16.93 -7.09 -14.56
N ALA A 191 -17.17 -7.90 -13.51
CA ALA A 191 -16.97 -9.35 -13.63
C ALA A 191 -18.02 -10.00 -14.55
N ILE A 192 -17.58 -11.00 -15.31
CA ILE A 192 -18.45 -11.75 -16.21
C ILE A 192 -19.19 -12.82 -15.37
N GLU A 193 -20.50 -12.69 -15.19
CA GLU A 193 -21.34 -13.54 -14.33
C GLU A 193 -21.17 -15.05 -14.58
N LYS A 194 -21.02 -15.47 -15.84
CA LYS A 194 -20.82 -16.89 -16.20
C LYS A 194 -19.54 -17.49 -15.62
N ALA A 195 -18.50 -16.70 -15.47
CA ALA A 195 -17.23 -17.14 -14.90
C ALA A 195 -17.29 -17.25 -13.37
N ALA A 196 -17.99 -16.35 -12.70
CA ALA A 196 -18.22 -16.42 -11.25
C ALA A 196 -18.99 -17.68 -10.83
N LEU A 197 -19.98 -18.10 -11.62
CA LEU A 197 -20.75 -19.34 -11.40
C LEU A 197 -19.91 -20.60 -11.62
N ALA A 198 -18.99 -20.61 -12.59
CA ALA A 198 -18.12 -21.76 -12.86
C ALA A 198 -17.08 -21.98 -11.75
N VAL A 199 -16.47 -20.92 -11.23
CA VAL A 199 -15.51 -20.99 -10.10
C VAL A 199 -16.21 -21.50 -8.84
N ASN A 200 -17.41 -21.01 -8.54
CA ASN A 200 -18.21 -21.49 -7.39
C ASN A 200 -18.64 -22.94 -7.52
N LYS A 201 -18.98 -23.41 -8.73
CA LYS A 201 -19.28 -24.83 -8.98
C LYS A 201 -18.07 -25.72 -8.75
N LYS A 202 -16.87 -25.30 -9.20
CA LYS A 202 -15.63 -26.06 -9.04
C LYS A 202 -15.23 -26.17 -7.57
N LYS A 203 -15.27 -25.07 -6.80
CA LYS A 203 -15.02 -25.10 -5.34
C LYS A 203 -16.01 -25.95 -4.56
N ARG A 204 -17.30 -25.98 -4.96
CA ARG A 204 -18.30 -26.86 -4.33
C ARG A 204 -18.06 -28.34 -4.66
N ALA A 205 -17.59 -28.68 -5.85
CA ALA A 205 -17.24 -30.01 -6.25
C ALA A 205 -16.01 -30.54 -5.48
N GLU A 206 -14.96 -29.76 -5.39
CA GLU A 206 -13.74 -30.08 -4.63
C GLU A 206 -14.01 -30.26 -3.13
N LYS A 207 -14.88 -29.42 -2.54
CA LYS A 207 -15.30 -29.56 -1.12
C LYS A 207 -16.16 -30.76 -0.83
N LYS A 208 -16.88 -31.30 -1.84
CA LYS A 208 -17.62 -32.55 -1.72
C LYS A 208 -16.73 -33.78 -1.81
N GLN A 209 -15.64 -33.73 -2.57
CA GLN A 209 -14.67 -34.84 -2.69
C GLN A 209 -13.72 -34.97 -1.49
N SER A 210 -13.51 -33.86 -0.73
CA SER A 210 -12.62 -33.86 0.44
C SER A 210 -13.28 -34.26 1.77
N LYS A 211 -14.56 -34.62 1.78
CA LYS A 211 -15.19 -35.17 3.00
C LYS A 211 -14.82 -36.66 3.13
N PRO A 212 -14.14 -37.08 4.21
CA PRO A 212 -13.84 -38.47 4.44
C PRO A 212 -15.16 -39.23 4.59
N LYS A 213 -15.25 -40.36 3.87
CA LYS A 213 -16.33 -41.35 4.10
C LYS A 213 -16.19 -41.86 5.54
N ARG A 214 -17.21 -41.64 6.33
CA ARG A 214 -17.38 -42.34 7.63
C ARG A 214 -17.77 -43.79 7.42
#